data_723a5ce8d2386c9016e9408e91136d93
#
_entry.id   723a5ce8d2386c9016e9408e91136d93
#
_cell.length_a   1.000
_cell.length_b   1.000
_cell.length_c   1.000
_cell.angle_alpha   90.00
_cell.angle_beta   90.00
_cell.angle_gamma   90.00
#
_symmetry.space_group_name_H-M   'P 1'
#
loop_
_entity.id
_entity.type
_entity.pdbx_description
1 polymer ?
#
loop_
_entity_poly.entity_id
_entity_poly.type
_entity_poly.pdbx_seq_one_letter_code
_entity_poly.pdbx_strand_id
1 'polypeptide(L)'
;TEDSVLRETKEETGVVISQENIEQLHSFSRPDRDPRGWVVTVSYLAFIGEEPLIAGDDAKEVHWFNLERHGQHITLSHEDVEITLDLKTAASLGKDTLAFDHSEIIIKAFNRVVDKMEHEPQVLQVLGKDFTITEARKVFAKFLGVDYRSIDHSNFKKAMTQYFEELGERPV
;
A
#
# COMPACT_ATOMS: atom_id res chain seq x y z
N THR A 1 11.84 -5.42 -15.51
CA THR A 1 12.22 -3.98 -15.52
C THR A 1 11.03 -3.14 -15.06
N GLU A 2 11.26 -1.91 -14.62
CA GLU A 2 10.18 -0.97 -14.25
C GLU A 2 9.17 -0.79 -15.38
N ASP A 3 9.63 -0.60 -16.61
CA ASP A 3 8.75 -0.49 -17.78
C ASP A 3 7.81 -1.69 -17.96
N SER A 4 8.30 -2.90 -17.68
CA SER A 4 7.47 -4.13 -17.76
C SER A 4 6.36 -4.08 -16.71
N VAL A 5 6.69 -3.69 -15.47
CA VAL A 5 5.70 -3.60 -14.38
C VAL A 5 4.64 -2.55 -14.68
N LEU A 6 5.03 -1.36 -15.14
CA LEU A 6 4.11 -0.30 -15.50
C LEU A 6 3.14 -0.73 -16.61
N ARG A 7 3.68 -1.42 -17.64
CA ARG A 7 2.88 -1.96 -18.74
C ARG A 7 1.91 -3.05 -18.24
N GLU A 8 2.41 -4.04 -17.51
CA GLU A 8 1.61 -5.16 -16.99
C GLU A 8 0.51 -4.67 -16.04
N THR A 9 0.83 -3.74 -15.11
CA THR A 9 -0.18 -3.15 -14.23
C THR A 9 -1.31 -2.50 -15.02
N LYS A 10 -0.96 -1.73 -16.07
CA LYS A 10 -1.97 -1.12 -16.94
C LYS A 10 -2.80 -2.16 -17.70
N GLU A 11 -2.17 -3.21 -18.22
CA GLU A 11 -2.85 -4.28 -18.96
C GLU A 11 -3.79 -5.09 -18.05
N GLU A 12 -3.37 -5.38 -16.81
CA GLU A 12 -4.14 -6.22 -15.89
C GLU A 12 -5.22 -5.47 -15.10
N THR A 13 -5.01 -4.18 -14.80
CA THR A 13 -5.88 -3.42 -13.88
C THR A 13 -6.50 -2.16 -14.48
N GLY A 14 -6.05 -1.74 -15.67
CA GLY A 14 -6.41 -0.47 -16.27
C GLY A 14 -5.72 0.75 -15.65
N VAL A 15 -5.01 0.59 -14.54
CA VAL A 15 -4.37 1.68 -13.79
C VAL A 15 -3.08 2.12 -14.48
N VAL A 16 -2.92 3.43 -14.66
CA VAL A 16 -1.71 4.04 -15.19
C VAL A 16 -0.88 4.61 -14.05
N ILE A 17 0.30 4.05 -13.82
CA ILE A 17 1.23 4.50 -12.79
C ILE A 17 2.35 5.32 -13.45
N SER A 18 2.67 6.47 -12.88
CA SER A 18 3.85 7.26 -13.28
C SER A 18 5.13 6.60 -12.77
N GLN A 19 6.21 6.64 -13.56
CA GLN A 19 7.50 6.06 -13.20
C GLN A 19 8.08 6.66 -11.90
N GLU A 20 7.75 7.91 -11.60
CA GLU A 20 8.16 8.58 -10.36
C GLU A 20 7.44 8.07 -9.09
N ASN A 21 6.30 7.39 -9.27
CA ASN A 21 5.45 6.88 -8.18
C ASN A 21 5.67 5.38 -7.89
N ILE A 22 6.68 4.77 -8.49
CA ILE A 22 7.00 3.35 -8.31
C ILE A 22 8.39 3.18 -7.71
N GLU A 23 8.52 2.33 -6.71
CA GLU A 23 9.82 1.92 -6.15
C GLU A 23 9.94 0.39 -6.12
N GLN A 24 11.15 -0.12 -6.34
CA GLN A 24 11.41 -1.55 -6.14
C GLN A 24 11.31 -1.88 -4.65
N LEU A 25 10.37 -2.76 -4.31
CA LEU A 25 10.15 -3.20 -2.95
C LEU A 25 11.19 -4.24 -2.52
N HIS A 26 11.24 -5.37 -3.22
CA HIS A 26 12.11 -6.50 -2.89
C HIS A 26 12.20 -7.51 -4.03
N SER A 27 13.26 -8.35 -4.00
CA SER A 27 13.37 -9.52 -4.88
C SER A 27 13.20 -10.80 -4.05
N PHE A 28 12.19 -11.59 -4.38
CA PHE A 28 11.85 -12.84 -3.73
C PHE A 28 12.38 -13.99 -4.56
N SER A 29 13.36 -14.76 -4.05
CA SER A 29 14.08 -15.79 -4.81
C SER A 29 14.18 -17.13 -4.08
N ARG A 30 13.42 -17.34 -3.00
CA ARG A 30 13.43 -18.61 -2.27
C ARG A 30 12.97 -19.74 -3.18
N PRO A 31 13.69 -20.89 -3.24
CA PRO A 31 13.43 -21.95 -4.23
C PRO A 31 12.03 -22.59 -4.10
N ASP A 32 11.46 -22.61 -2.91
CA ASP A 32 10.20 -23.27 -2.55
C ASP A 32 8.99 -22.33 -2.54
N ARG A 33 9.16 -21.10 -3.02
CA ARG A 33 8.09 -20.08 -3.00
C ARG A 33 6.96 -20.32 -4.01
N ASP A 34 7.28 -21.00 -5.11
CA ASP A 34 6.34 -21.34 -6.17
C ASP A 34 6.41 -22.85 -6.45
N PRO A 35 5.28 -23.60 -6.35
CA PRO A 35 5.26 -25.05 -6.60
C PRO A 35 5.59 -25.44 -8.04
N ARG A 36 5.53 -24.51 -8.98
CA ARG A 36 5.84 -24.74 -10.41
C ARG A 36 7.35 -24.80 -10.70
N GLY A 37 8.18 -24.31 -9.78
CA GLY A 37 9.63 -24.32 -9.91
C GLY A 37 10.32 -23.13 -9.24
N TRP A 38 11.62 -23.00 -9.44
CA TRP A 38 12.38 -21.88 -8.90
C TRP A 38 12.13 -20.61 -9.72
N VAL A 39 11.30 -19.75 -9.18
CA VAL A 39 10.91 -18.47 -9.77
C VAL A 39 11.44 -17.31 -8.93
N VAL A 40 12.03 -16.32 -9.57
CA VAL A 40 12.40 -15.05 -8.94
C VAL A 40 11.35 -14.01 -9.28
N THR A 41 10.77 -13.40 -8.23
CA THR A 41 9.83 -12.28 -8.38
C THR A 41 10.47 -10.99 -7.87
N VAL A 42 10.45 -9.96 -8.69
CA VAL A 42 10.80 -8.61 -8.29
C VAL A 42 9.51 -7.84 -8.08
N SER A 43 9.25 -7.46 -6.83
CA SER A 43 8.03 -6.73 -6.46
C SER A 43 8.30 -5.24 -6.38
N TYR A 44 7.30 -4.46 -6.74
CA TYR A 44 7.32 -3.00 -6.71
C TYR A 44 6.19 -2.48 -5.84
N LEU A 45 6.39 -1.30 -5.28
CA LEU A 45 5.41 -0.55 -4.50
C LEU A 45 5.10 0.74 -5.23
N ALA A 46 3.82 1.06 -5.38
CA ALA A 46 3.37 2.32 -5.95
C ALA A 46 2.29 2.95 -5.07
N PHE A 47 2.27 4.28 -4.99
CA PHE A 47 1.23 5.04 -4.32
C PHE A 47 0.42 5.79 -5.35
N ILE A 48 -0.86 5.49 -5.42
CA ILE A 48 -1.81 6.09 -6.37
C ILE A 48 -3.09 6.48 -5.63
N GLY A 49 -3.81 7.45 -6.18
CA GLY A 49 -5.18 7.73 -5.75
C GLY A 49 -6.12 6.58 -6.08
N GLU A 50 -7.36 6.67 -5.62
CA GLU A 50 -8.40 5.72 -5.98
C GLU A 50 -8.81 5.93 -7.44
N GLU A 51 -8.38 5.00 -8.30
CA GLU A 51 -8.66 4.99 -9.73
C GLU A 51 -9.67 3.89 -10.07
N PRO A 52 -10.51 4.08 -11.11
CA PRO A 52 -11.36 3.01 -11.61
C PRO A 52 -10.53 1.80 -12.05
N LEU A 53 -10.90 0.61 -11.57
CA LEU A 53 -10.26 -0.63 -11.95
C LEU A 53 -10.98 -1.27 -13.14
N ILE A 54 -10.21 -1.78 -14.09
CA ILE A 54 -10.71 -2.51 -15.25
C ILE A 54 -9.91 -3.81 -15.33
N ALA A 55 -10.57 -4.95 -15.06
CA ALA A 55 -9.93 -6.24 -15.19
C ALA A 55 -9.45 -6.46 -16.63
N GLY A 56 -8.17 -6.82 -16.78
CA GLY A 56 -7.59 -7.19 -18.07
C GLY A 56 -8.01 -8.61 -18.49
N ASP A 57 -7.55 -9.03 -19.66
CA ASP A 57 -7.97 -10.30 -20.29
C ASP A 57 -7.61 -11.53 -19.46
N ASP A 58 -6.54 -11.49 -18.68
CA ASP A 58 -6.04 -12.59 -17.84
C ASP A 58 -6.55 -12.54 -16.39
N ALA A 59 -7.14 -11.42 -15.95
CA ALA A 59 -7.69 -11.25 -14.62
C ALA A 59 -9.21 -11.45 -14.64
N LYS A 60 -9.72 -12.39 -13.82
CA LYS A 60 -11.17 -12.57 -13.69
C LYS A 60 -11.85 -11.36 -13.06
N GLU A 61 -11.22 -10.80 -12.03
CA GLU A 61 -11.72 -9.70 -11.22
C GLU A 61 -10.55 -8.90 -10.66
N VAL A 62 -10.75 -7.59 -10.50
CA VAL A 62 -9.83 -6.66 -9.85
C VAL A 62 -10.59 -5.80 -8.86
N HIS A 63 -10.13 -5.74 -7.62
CA HIS A 63 -10.81 -5.04 -6.54
C HIS A 63 -9.85 -4.20 -5.71
N TRP A 64 -10.34 -3.06 -5.20
CA TRP A 64 -9.72 -2.33 -4.11
C TRP A 64 -10.04 -3.02 -2.78
N PHE A 65 -9.02 -3.18 -1.94
CA PHE A 65 -9.18 -3.67 -0.58
C PHE A 65 -9.00 -2.54 0.42
N ASN A 66 -9.90 -2.45 1.41
CA ASN A 66 -9.65 -1.61 2.56
C ASN A 66 -8.58 -2.27 3.43
N LEU A 67 -7.62 -1.46 3.91
CA LEU A 67 -6.54 -1.92 4.79
C LEU A 67 -6.76 -1.34 6.18
N GLU A 68 -6.76 -2.21 7.19
CA GLU A 68 -6.81 -1.81 8.60
C GLU A 68 -5.73 -2.52 9.41
N ARG A 69 -5.15 -1.82 10.37
CA ARG A 69 -4.20 -2.39 11.31
C ARG A 69 -4.83 -2.54 12.69
N HIS A 70 -4.70 -3.72 13.27
CA HIS A 70 -5.14 -4.06 14.62
C HIS A 70 -3.97 -4.67 15.42
N GLY A 71 -3.20 -3.82 16.10
CA GLY A 71 -2.01 -4.23 16.85
C GLY A 71 -0.95 -4.88 15.97
N GLN A 72 -0.76 -6.19 16.11
CA GLN A 72 0.22 -6.98 15.34
C GLN A 72 -0.37 -7.63 14.07
N HIS A 73 -1.56 -7.26 13.66
CA HIS A 73 -2.22 -7.81 12.48
C HIS A 73 -2.66 -6.69 11.54
N ILE A 74 -2.72 -7.01 10.25
CA ILE A 74 -3.44 -6.20 9.27
C ILE A 74 -4.57 -7.02 8.67
N THR A 75 -5.65 -6.35 8.34
CA THR A 75 -6.80 -6.93 7.65
C THR A 75 -7.00 -6.21 6.32
N LEU A 76 -7.11 -6.97 5.25
CA LEU A 76 -7.51 -6.53 3.93
C LEU A 76 -8.94 -7.01 3.70
N SER A 77 -9.87 -6.10 3.45
CA SER A 77 -11.29 -6.45 3.27
C SER A 77 -11.88 -5.85 2.00
N HIS A 78 -12.69 -6.66 1.32
CA HIS A 78 -13.52 -6.26 0.19
C HIS A 78 -14.77 -7.15 0.16
N GLU A 79 -15.97 -6.57 0.28
CA GLU A 79 -17.24 -7.30 0.38
C GLU A 79 -17.17 -8.43 1.45
N ASP A 80 -17.37 -9.68 1.04
CA ASP A 80 -17.34 -10.87 1.92
C ASP A 80 -15.93 -11.48 2.09
N VAL A 81 -14.91 -10.93 1.41
CA VAL A 81 -13.52 -11.38 1.49
C VAL A 81 -12.80 -10.62 2.59
N GLU A 82 -12.19 -11.36 3.52
CA GLU A 82 -11.41 -10.81 4.61
C GLU A 82 -10.13 -11.63 4.82
N ILE A 83 -8.99 -11.00 4.54
CA ILE A 83 -7.66 -11.59 4.68
C ILE A 83 -6.95 -10.92 5.84
N THR A 84 -6.70 -11.66 6.91
CA THR A 84 -5.96 -11.17 8.07
C THR A 84 -4.56 -11.78 8.11
N LEU A 85 -3.54 -10.92 8.22
CA LEU A 85 -2.13 -11.31 8.20
C LEU A 85 -1.43 -10.85 9.48
N ASP A 86 -0.58 -11.72 10.03
CA ASP A 86 0.33 -11.38 11.12
C ASP A 86 1.52 -10.56 10.61
N LEU A 87 1.77 -9.39 11.20
CA LEU A 87 2.83 -8.47 10.78
C LEU A 87 4.26 -8.99 10.94
N LYS A 88 4.45 -9.97 11.84
CA LYS A 88 5.77 -10.51 12.14
C LYS A 88 6.09 -11.75 11.30
N THR A 89 5.11 -12.62 11.12
CA THR A 89 5.30 -13.93 10.49
C THR A 89 4.75 -14.01 9.07
N ALA A 90 3.96 -13.03 8.66
CA ALA A 90 3.16 -13.01 7.42
C ALA A 90 2.15 -14.16 7.32
N ALA A 91 1.87 -14.87 8.42
CA ALA A 91 0.90 -15.95 8.43
C ALA A 91 -0.53 -15.42 8.25
N SER A 92 -1.32 -16.13 7.44
CA SER A 92 -2.77 -15.90 7.36
C SER A 92 -3.45 -16.42 8.62
N LEU A 93 -4.30 -15.60 9.23
CA LEU A 93 -5.01 -15.88 10.49
C LEU A 93 -6.52 -16.11 10.30
N GLY A 94 -7.04 -15.82 9.12
CA GLY A 94 -8.48 -15.96 8.77
C GLY A 94 -8.77 -17.15 7.88
N LYS A 95 -10.02 -17.20 7.38
CA LYS A 95 -10.48 -18.22 6.42
C LYS A 95 -9.97 -17.97 5.00
N ASP A 96 -9.81 -16.70 4.64
CA ASP A 96 -9.36 -16.29 3.31
C ASP A 96 -7.85 -16.12 3.32
N THR A 97 -7.21 -16.63 2.28
CA THR A 97 -5.75 -16.65 2.17
C THR A 97 -5.29 -16.15 0.82
N LEU A 98 -4.06 -15.64 0.77
CA LEU A 98 -3.41 -15.26 -0.48
C LEU A 98 -2.69 -16.46 -1.11
N ALA A 99 -2.56 -16.43 -2.43
CA ALA A 99 -1.81 -17.45 -3.16
C ALA A 99 -0.31 -17.34 -2.87
N PHE A 100 0.38 -18.48 -2.89
CA PHE A 100 1.84 -18.57 -2.76
C PHE A 100 2.38 -17.81 -1.55
N ASP A 101 3.38 -16.95 -1.79
CA ASP A 101 4.02 -16.10 -0.80
C ASP A 101 3.55 -14.62 -0.87
N HIS A 102 2.38 -14.36 -1.46
CA HIS A 102 1.86 -13.00 -1.60
C HIS A 102 1.62 -12.31 -0.24
N SER A 103 1.33 -13.07 0.83
CA SER A 103 1.28 -12.54 2.18
C SER A 103 2.61 -11.93 2.63
N GLU A 104 3.74 -12.56 2.32
CA GLU A 104 5.09 -12.03 2.61
C GLU A 104 5.34 -10.74 1.84
N ILE A 105 4.91 -10.67 0.58
CA ILE A 105 5.04 -9.47 -0.27
C ILE A 105 4.25 -8.30 0.33
N ILE A 106 2.99 -8.54 0.72
CA ILE A 106 2.13 -7.52 1.32
C ILE A 106 2.67 -7.03 2.66
N ILE A 107 3.10 -7.94 3.54
CA ILE A 107 3.70 -7.55 4.82
C ILE A 107 4.99 -6.76 4.61
N LYS A 108 5.80 -7.13 3.63
CA LYS A 108 7.01 -6.37 3.27
C LYS A 108 6.67 -4.96 2.81
N ALA A 109 5.63 -4.81 1.98
CA ALA A 109 5.14 -3.51 1.52
C ALA A 109 4.61 -2.67 2.68
N PHE A 110 3.77 -3.26 3.53
CA PHE A 110 3.23 -2.59 4.71
C PHE A 110 4.33 -2.08 5.64
N ASN A 111 5.30 -2.92 5.99
CA ASN A 111 6.42 -2.54 6.83
C ASN A 111 7.28 -1.44 6.17
N ARG A 112 7.52 -1.51 4.84
CA ARG A 112 8.23 -0.47 4.10
C ARG A 112 7.54 0.90 4.22
N VAL A 113 6.20 0.93 4.13
CA VAL A 113 5.43 2.17 4.31
C VAL A 113 5.61 2.70 5.73
N VAL A 114 5.43 1.84 6.75
CA VAL A 114 5.57 2.23 8.16
C VAL A 114 6.97 2.75 8.47
N ASP A 115 8.02 2.08 7.98
CA ASP A 115 9.42 2.46 8.22
C ASP A 115 9.78 3.80 7.58
N LYS A 116 9.16 4.14 6.43
CA LYS A 116 9.48 5.35 5.68
C LYS A 116 8.56 6.54 6.01
N MET A 117 7.35 6.32 6.49
CA MET A 117 6.31 7.35 6.51
C MET A 117 6.67 8.61 7.30
N GLU A 118 7.59 8.54 8.28
CA GLU A 118 8.03 9.70 9.05
C GLU A 118 9.14 10.50 8.34
N HIS A 119 9.90 9.88 7.45
CA HIS A 119 11.08 10.47 6.79
C HIS A 119 10.91 10.66 5.30
N GLU A 120 10.07 9.85 4.67
CA GLU A 120 9.73 9.87 3.26
C GLU A 120 8.22 9.58 3.13
N PRO A 121 7.32 10.54 3.39
CA PRO A 121 5.89 10.30 3.47
C PRO A 121 5.20 10.12 2.10
N GLN A 122 5.82 9.33 1.21
CA GLN A 122 5.31 9.02 -0.14
C GLN A 122 3.91 8.41 -0.11
N VAL A 123 3.55 7.71 0.98
CA VAL A 123 2.20 7.18 1.18
C VAL A 123 1.12 8.26 1.07
N LEU A 124 1.43 9.53 1.32
CA LEU A 124 0.48 10.63 1.17
C LEU A 124 0.13 10.96 -0.29
N GLN A 125 0.88 10.43 -1.26
CA GLN A 125 0.53 10.54 -2.68
C GLN A 125 -0.84 9.90 -3.01
N VAL A 126 -1.32 8.96 -2.19
CA VAL A 126 -2.68 8.39 -2.31
C VAL A 126 -3.79 9.44 -2.15
N LEU A 127 -3.49 10.59 -1.53
CA LEU A 127 -4.43 11.70 -1.35
C LEU A 127 -4.48 12.66 -2.56
N GLY A 128 -3.62 12.43 -3.56
CA GLY A 128 -3.48 13.34 -4.70
C GLY A 128 -2.55 14.53 -4.40
N LYS A 129 -2.66 15.56 -5.24
CA LYS A 129 -1.77 16.72 -5.20
C LYS A 129 -1.98 17.60 -3.98
N ASP A 130 -3.23 17.84 -3.63
CA ASP A 130 -3.65 18.75 -2.57
C ASP A 130 -4.44 17.98 -1.51
N PHE A 131 -4.07 18.12 -0.26
CA PHE A 131 -4.73 17.43 0.86
C PHE A 131 -4.64 18.26 2.15
N THR A 132 -5.50 17.93 3.09
CA THR A 132 -5.49 18.56 4.43
C THR A 132 -4.58 17.80 5.39
N ILE A 133 -4.10 18.49 6.41
CA ILE A 133 -3.38 17.86 7.54
C ILE A 133 -4.22 16.77 8.21
N THR A 134 -5.54 16.93 8.23
CA THR A 134 -6.44 15.92 8.80
C THR A 134 -6.48 14.65 7.96
N GLU A 135 -6.52 14.75 6.63
CA GLU A 135 -6.45 13.59 5.73
C GLU A 135 -5.10 12.88 5.85
N ALA A 136 -4.00 13.63 5.86
CA ALA A 136 -2.67 13.06 6.06
C ALA A 136 -2.58 12.30 7.41
N ARG A 137 -3.12 12.86 8.51
CA ARG A 137 -3.18 12.16 9.81
C ARG A 137 -4.03 10.89 9.76
N LYS A 138 -5.12 10.88 9.00
CA LYS A 138 -5.95 9.68 8.81
C LYS A 138 -5.19 8.58 8.08
N VAL A 139 -4.41 8.91 7.04
CA VAL A 139 -3.56 7.93 6.34
C VAL A 139 -2.53 7.35 7.31
N PHE A 140 -1.79 8.19 8.03
CA PHE A 140 -0.82 7.71 9.03
C PHE A 140 -1.46 6.83 10.10
N ALA A 141 -2.61 7.22 10.62
CA ALA A 141 -3.34 6.49 11.65
C ALA A 141 -3.70 5.06 11.21
N LYS A 142 -4.07 4.86 9.94
CA LYS A 142 -4.35 3.52 9.38
C LYS A 142 -3.14 2.60 9.48
N PHE A 143 -1.96 3.06 9.10
CA PHE A 143 -0.72 2.28 9.18
C PHE A 143 -0.22 2.10 10.61
N LEU A 144 -0.41 3.08 11.48
CA LEU A 144 -0.03 2.99 12.89
C LEU A 144 -1.03 2.18 13.73
N GLY A 145 -2.23 1.93 13.24
CA GLY A 145 -3.28 1.22 13.98
C GLY A 145 -3.82 2.00 15.18
N VAL A 146 -3.94 3.33 15.04
CA VAL A 146 -4.41 4.25 16.09
C VAL A 146 -5.55 5.14 15.59
N ASP A 147 -6.28 5.77 16.50
CA ASP A 147 -7.21 6.84 16.11
C ASP A 147 -6.39 8.07 15.65
N TYR A 148 -6.75 8.65 14.48
CA TYR A 148 -6.06 9.84 13.96
C TYR A 148 -6.10 11.03 14.91
N ARG A 149 -7.11 11.10 15.82
CA ARG A 149 -7.22 12.14 16.84
C ARG A 149 -6.11 12.03 17.90
N SER A 150 -5.53 10.84 18.09
CA SER A 150 -4.39 10.64 19.00
C SER A 150 -3.07 11.19 18.44
N ILE A 151 -2.98 11.42 17.12
CA ILE A 151 -1.83 12.05 16.48
C ILE A 151 -1.97 13.56 16.68
N ASP A 152 -1.06 14.20 17.45
CA ASP A 152 -1.10 15.63 17.70
C ASP A 152 -1.03 16.44 16.39
N HIS A 153 -2.01 17.32 16.19
CA HIS A 153 -2.15 18.10 14.96
C HIS A 153 -0.95 19.04 14.71
N SER A 154 -0.51 19.74 15.76
CA SER A 154 0.51 20.78 15.63
C SER A 154 1.88 20.17 15.38
N ASN A 155 2.22 19.10 16.11
CA ASN A 155 3.48 18.37 15.93
C ASN A 155 3.52 17.68 14.56
N PHE A 156 2.40 17.07 14.14
CA PHE A 156 2.30 16.43 12.82
C PHE A 156 2.47 17.47 11.70
N LYS A 157 1.74 18.59 11.75
CA LYS A 157 1.89 19.69 10.77
C LYS A 157 3.35 20.15 10.70
N LYS A 158 3.99 20.40 11.85
CA LYS A 158 5.39 20.82 11.91
C LYS A 158 6.34 19.80 11.28
N ALA A 159 6.14 18.50 11.52
CA ALA A 159 6.94 17.44 10.92
C ALA A 159 6.76 17.36 9.40
N MET A 160 5.54 17.59 8.89
CA MET A 160 5.23 17.52 7.45
C MET A 160 5.66 18.77 6.66
N THR A 161 5.87 19.93 7.31
CA THR A 161 6.24 21.19 6.64
C THR A 161 7.57 21.07 5.84
N GLN A 162 8.45 20.14 6.19
CA GLN A 162 9.68 19.92 5.44
C GLN A 162 9.47 19.18 4.10
N TYR A 163 8.30 18.58 3.88
CA TYR A 163 7.98 17.78 2.69
C TYR A 163 6.93 18.43 1.80
N PHE A 164 6.07 19.30 2.36
CA PHE A 164 4.91 19.87 1.67
C PHE A 164 4.80 21.38 1.92
N GLU A 165 4.37 22.10 0.89
CA GLU A 165 4.08 23.53 0.99
C GLU A 165 2.66 23.77 1.48
N GLU A 166 2.47 24.80 2.33
CA GLU A 166 1.16 25.22 2.78
C GLU A 166 0.54 26.20 1.77
N LEU A 167 -0.55 25.81 1.13
CA LEU A 167 -1.20 26.63 0.10
C LEU A 167 -1.97 27.82 0.67
N GLY A 168 -2.25 27.86 1.99
CA GLY A 168 -2.99 28.93 2.64
C GLY A 168 -4.48 29.00 2.27
N GLU A 169 -4.99 28.04 1.51
CA GLU A 169 -6.38 27.94 1.11
C GLU A 169 -7.18 27.06 2.08
N ARG A 170 -8.47 27.36 2.22
CA ARG A 170 -9.37 26.45 2.96
C ARG A 170 -9.76 25.31 2.05
N PRO A 171 -9.80 24.06 2.55
CA PRO A 171 -10.36 22.97 1.78
C PRO A 171 -11.80 23.30 1.39
N VAL A 172 -12.13 23.06 0.12
CA VAL A 172 -13.48 23.24 -0.42
C VAL A 172 -14.39 22.13 0.08
#